data_e742ab16f3e9ebfcaea31d2c999c4e24
#
_entry.id   e742ab16f3e9ebfcaea31d2c999c4e24
#
_cell.length_a   1.000
_cell.length_b   1.000
_cell.length_c   1.000
_cell.angle_alpha   90.00
_cell.angle_beta   90.00
_cell.angle_gamma   90.00
#
_symmetry.space_group_name_H-M   'P 1'
#
loop_
_entity.id
_entity.type
_entity.pdbx_description
1 polymer ?
#
loop_
_entity_poly.entity_id
_entity_poly.type
_entity_poly.pdbx_seq_one_letter_code
_entity_poly.pdbx_strand_id
1 'polypeptide(L)'
;MPEAARAYGVTAPTVRKWLGRFLAQGQAGLADASSRPTVSPRAIAPAKALAIVELRRKRLTQARIAQALGVSASTVSRVLARAGLSHLADLEPAEPVVHYEHQAPGDLLHIDIKKLGRIQRPGHRVTGNRRDTVEGAGWDFVFVAIDDHARVAFTDIHPDERFPSAVQFLKDAVAYYQRLGVTIQRLLTDNGSAFRSRAFAALCHELGIKHRFTRPYRPQTNGKAERFIQSALREWAYAHTYQNSQHRADAMKSWLHHYNWHRPHQGIGRAVPISRLNLDEYNLLTVHT
;
A
#
# COMPACT_ATOMS: atom_id res chain seq x y z
N MET A 1 -58.30 -25.75 8.63
CA MET A 1 -57.53 -25.02 7.65
C MET A 1 -57.90 -23.53 7.61
N PRO A 2 -59.16 -23.10 7.35
CA PRO A 2 -59.50 -21.69 7.32
C PRO A 2 -59.35 -20.98 8.68
N GLU A 3 -59.65 -21.69 9.79
CA GLU A 3 -59.49 -21.16 11.14
C GLU A 3 -58.07 -20.91 11.55
N ALA A 4 -57.12 -21.86 11.24
CA ALA A 4 -55.70 -21.66 11.47
C ALA A 4 -55.13 -20.50 10.64
N ALA A 5 -55.60 -20.36 9.39
CA ALA A 5 -55.18 -19.24 8.53
C ALA A 5 -55.60 -17.89 9.13
N ARG A 6 -56.79 -17.79 9.66
CA ARG A 6 -57.30 -16.59 10.35
C ARG A 6 -56.57 -16.32 11.67
N ALA A 7 -56.35 -17.37 12.48
CA ALA A 7 -55.73 -17.26 13.79
C ALA A 7 -54.26 -16.73 13.69
N TYR A 8 -53.53 -17.10 12.63
CA TYR A 8 -52.12 -16.74 12.43
C TYR A 8 -51.89 -15.66 11.34
N GLY A 9 -52.97 -15.05 10.82
CA GLY A 9 -52.84 -13.98 9.83
C GLY A 9 -52.17 -14.37 8.51
N VAL A 10 -52.28 -15.67 8.12
CA VAL A 10 -51.65 -16.20 6.89
C VAL A 10 -52.73 -16.74 5.93
N THR A 11 -52.36 -16.95 4.68
CA THR A 11 -53.30 -17.53 3.69
C THR A 11 -53.49 -19.03 3.86
N ALA A 12 -54.68 -19.56 3.54
CA ALA A 12 -54.95 -20.97 3.60
C ALA A 12 -53.98 -21.85 2.76
N PRO A 13 -53.49 -21.45 1.57
CA PRO A 13 -52.41 -22.16 0.86
C PRO A 13 -51.09 -22.22 1.67
N THR A 14 -50.74 -21.16 2.40
CA THR A 14 -49.55 -21.14 3.26
C THR A 14 -49.66 -22.17 4.38
N VAL A 15 -50.80 -22.23 5.09
CA VAL A 15 -51.04 -23.26 6.12
C VAL A 15 -50.94 -24.65 5.54
N ARG A 16 -51.56 -24.91 4.39
CA ARG A 16 -51.50 -26.20 3.69
C ARG A 16 -50.09 -26.62 3.32
N LYS A 17 -49.32 -25.68 2.78
CA LYS A 17 -47.89 -25.90 2.43
C LYS A 17 -47.06 -26.31 3.65
N TRP A 18 -47.15 -25.59 4.73
CA TRP A 18 -46.34 -25.86 5.92
C TRP A 18 -46.79 -27.12 6.65
N LEU A 19 -48.11 -27.37 6.72
CA LEU A 19 -48.63 -28.59 7.30
C LEU A 19 -48.19 -29.83 6.48
N GLY A 20 -48.26 -29.77 5.15
CA GLY A 20 -47.77 -30.86 4.27
C GLY A 20 -46.28 -31.15 4.47
N ARG A 21 -45.46 -30.12 4.66
CA ARG A 21 -44.03 -30.30 4.98
C ARG A 21 -43.81 -30.94 6.34
N PHE A 22 -44.58 -30.49 7.34
CA PHE A 22 -44.49 -31.05 8.67
C PHE A 22 -44.90 -32.52 8.71
N LEU A 23 -46.01 -32.88 8.04
CA LEU A 23 -46.46 -34.26 7.97
C LEU A 23 -45.47 -35.17 7.22
N ALA A 24 -44.76 -34.66 6.21
CA ALA A 24 -43.80 -35.42 5.42
C ALA A 24 -42.42 -35.57 6.10
N GLN A 25 -41.96 -34.56 6.84
CA GLN A 25 -40.56 -34.46 7.31
C GLN A 25 -40.44 -34.11 8.80
N GLY A 26 -41.57 -34.04 9.52
CA GLY A 26 -41.58 -33.57 10.92
C GLY A 26 -41.09 -32.14 11.05
N GLN A 27 -40.45 -31.86 12.17
CA GLN A 27 -39.95 -30.50 12.48
C GLN A 27 -38.89 -30.00 11.49
N ALA A 28 -38.12 -30.89 10.87
CA ALA A 28 -37.14 -30.56 9.84
C ALA A 28 -37.79 -29.96 8.58
N GLY A 29 -39.02 -30.33 8.26
CA GLY A 29 -39.79 -29.76 7.14
C GLY A 29 -40.21 -28.30 7.32
N LEU A 30 -40.12 -27.77 8.54
CA LEU A 30 -40.40 -26.36 8.85
C LEU A 30 -39.19 -25.43 8.63
N ALA A 31 -38.01 -25.99 8.33
CA ALA A 31 -36.86 -25.17 7.97
C ALA A 31 -37.06 -24.51 6.58
N ASP A 32 -36.52 -23.29 6.43
CA ASP A 32 -36.56 -22.62 5.14
C ASP A 32 -35.77 -23.35 4.08
N ALA A 33 -36.46 -23.76 3.01
CA ALA A 33 -35.84 -24.39 1.85
C ALA A 33 -35.37 -23.31 0.87
N SER A 34 -34.23 -23.54 0.23
CA SER A 34 -33.74 -22.67 -0.82
C SER A 34 -34.80 -22.45 -1.91
N SER A 35 -35.05 -21.20 -2.25
CA SER A 35 -35.91 -20.79 -3.38
C SER A 35 -35.26 -20.98 -4.74
N ARG A 36 -33.99 -21.39 -4.81
CA ARG A 36 -33.27 -21.62 -6.07
C ARG A 36 -33.89 -22.81 -6.83
N PRO A 37 -34.12 -22.67 -8.14
CA PRO A 37 -34.53 -23.78 -8.97
C PRO A 37 -33.51 -24.93 -8.88
N THR A 38 -33.98 -26.18 -8.72
CA THR A 38 -33.13 -27.38 -8.75
C THR A 38 -32.52 -27.61 -10.12
N VAL A 39 -33.20 -27.17 -11.18
CA VAL A 39 -32.73 -27.21 -12.58
C VAL A 39 -32.73 -25.80 -13.13
N SER A 40 -31.59 -25.36 -13.68
CA SER A 40 -31.45 -24.09 -14.37
C SER A 40 -31.14 -24.37 -15.86
N PRO A 41 -32.12 -24.22 -16.79
CA PRO A 41 -31.92 -24.53 -18.21
C PRO A 41 -30.86 -23.70 -18.87
N ARG A 42 -30.56 -22.50 -18.30
CA ARG A 42 -29.54 -21.56 -18.82
C ARG A 42 -28.19 -21.67 -18.10
N ALA A 43 -28.00 -22.67 -17.24
CA ALA A 43 -26.71 -22.90 -16.61
C ALA A 43 -25.68 -23.33 -17.64
N ILE A 44 -24.45 -22.79 -17.49
CA ILE A 44 -23.33 -23.25 -18.31
C ILE A 44 -23.06 -24.73 -18.06
N ALA A 45 -22.81 -25.49 -19.11
CA ALA A 45 -22.45 -26.90 -18.99
C ALA A 45 -21.18 -27.08 -18.13
N PRO A 46 -21.14 -28.07 -17.21
CA PRO A 46 -19.99 -28.30 -16.33
C PRO A 46 -18.66 -28.42 -17.07
N ALA A 47 -18.64 -29.09 -18.22
CA ALA A 47 -17.45 -29.20 -19.07
C ALA A 47 -16.93 -27.83 -19.56
N LYS A 48 -17.84 -26.92 -19.99
CA LYS A 48 -17.44 -25.56 -20.38
C LYS A 48 -16.97 -24.74 -19.19
N ALA A 49 -17.55 -24.91 -18.01
CA ALA A 49 -17.10 -24.25 -16.80
C ALA A 49 -15.67 -24.70 -16.42
N LEU A 50 -15.38 -25.99 -16.52
CA LEU A 50 -14.05 -26.54 -16.30
C LEU A 50 -13.05 -26.00 -17.33
N ALA A 51 -13.39 -25.96 -18.60
CA ALA A 51 -12.53 -25.41 -19.64
C ALA A 51 -12.19 -23.92 -19.42
N ILE A 52 -13.12 -23.13 -18.89
CA ILE A 52 -12.85 -21.73 -18.49
C ILE A 52 -11.76 -21.67 -17.43
N VAL A 53 -11.85 -22.51 -16.40
CA VAL A 53 -10.86 -22.56 -15.31
C VAL A 53 -9.48 -23.00 -15.83
N GLU A 54 -9.44 -24.02 -16.67
CA GLU A 54 -8.18 -24.52 -17.27
C GLU A 54 -7.50 -23.45 -18.17
N LEU A 55 -8.28 -22.73 -18.98
CA LEU A 55 -7.74 -21.64 -19.80
C LEU A 55 -7.25 -20.47 -18.92
N ARG A 56 -7.91 -20.19 -17.79
CA ARG A 56 -7.42 -19.21 -16.81
C ARG A 56 -6.10 -19.64 -16.20
N ARG A 57 -5.95 -20.92 -15.83
CA ARG A 57 -4.68 -21.47 -15.33
C ARG A 57 -3.55 -21.33 -16.34
N LYS A 58 -3.86 -21.37 -17.63
CA LYS A 58 -2.91 -21.01 -18.72
C LYS A 58 -2.72 -19.50 -18.89
N ARG A 59 -3.18 -18.68 -17.92
CA ARG A 59 -3.04 -17.21 -17.85
C ARG A 59 -3.76 -16.44 -18.96
N LEU A 60 -4.77 -17.03 -19.62
CA LEU A 60 -5.56 -16.30 -20.60
C LEU A 60 -6.45 -15.23 -19.93
N THR A 61 -6.61 -14.10 -20.59
CA THR A 61 -7.55 -13.04 -20.18
C THR A 61 -8.99 -13.49 -20.34
N GLN A 62 -9.93 -12.89 -19.60
CA GLN A 62 -11.36 -13.23 -19.69
C GLN A 62 -11.90 -13.06 -21.13
N ALA A 63 -11.46 -12.02 -21.84
CA ALA A 63 -11.85 -11.79 -23.23
C ALA A 63 -11.40 -12.92 -24.18
N ARG A 64 -10.13 -13.37 -24.03
CA ARG A 64 -9.62 -14.49 -24.84
C ARG A 64 -10.31 -15.80 -24.51
N ILE A 65 -10.64 -16.06 -23.26
CA ILE A 65 -11.40 -17.26 -22.84
C ILE A 65 -12.82 -17.22 -23.44
N ALA A 66 -13.47 -16.05 -23.37
CA ALA A 66 -14.81 -15.86 -23.94
C ALA A 66 -14.82 -16.15 -25.44
N GLN A 67 -13.84 -15.62 -26.16
CA GLN A 67 -13.66 -15.84 -27.59
C GLN A 67 -13.38 -17.31 -27.91
N ALA A 68 -12.45 -17.95 -27.20
CA ALA A 68 -12.05 -19.33 -27.45
C ALA A 68 -13.18 -20.36 -27.24
N LEU A 69 -14.08 -20.09 -26.29
CA LEU A 69 -15.17 -21.02 -25.93
C LEU A 69 -16.54 -20.62 -26.47
N GLY A 70 -16.64 -19.50 -27.20
CA GLY A 70 -17.91 -18.99 -27.73
C GLY A 70 -18.91 -18.66 -26.62
N VAL A 71 -18.48 -18.08 -25.50
CA VAL A 71 -19.33 -17.69 -24.37
C VAL A 71 -19.20 -16.20 -24.09
N SER A 72 -20.19 -15.61 -23.40
CA SER A 72 -20.12 -14.20 -23.04
C SER A 72 -19.05 -13.94 -21.96
N ALA A 73 -18.41 -12.78 -22.00
CA ALA A 73 -17.43 -12.35 -20.99
C ALA A 73 -18.03 -12.38 -19.57
N SER A 74 -19.32 -12.04 -19.44
CA SER A 74 -20.03 -12.08 -18.14
C SER A 74 -20.20 -13.52 -17.61
N THR A 75 -20.31 -14.51 -18.49
CA THR A 75 -20.35 -15.93 -18.11
C THR A 75 -18.96 -16.35 -17.62
N VAL A 76 -17.90 -16.01 -18.33
CA VAL A 76 -16.51 -16.27 -17.90
C VAL A 76 -16.24 -15.64 -16.56
N SER A 77 -16.58 -14.35 -16.38
CA SER A 77 -16.40 -13.64 -15.11
C SER A 77 -17.09 -14.35 -13.94
N ARG A 78 -18.35 -14.75 -14.10
CA ARG A 78 -19.10 -15.45 -13.04
C ARG A 78 -18.54 -16.85 -12.71
N VAL A 79 -18.05 -17.58 -13.70
CA VAL A 79 -17.41 -18.88 -13.47
C VAL A 79 -16.10 -18.70 -12.72
N LEU A 80 -15.26 -17.76 -13.16
CA LEU A 80 -13.98 -17.48 -12.51
C LEU A 80 -14.16 -16.94 -11.09
N ALA A 81 -15.17 -16.09 -10.84
CA ALA A 81 -15.48 -15.62 -9.49
C ALA A 81 -15.85 -16.77 -8.54
N ARG A 82 -16.66 -17.75 -9.00
CA ARG A 82 -16.99 -18.94 -8.20
C ARG A 82 -15.77 -19.83 -7.94
N ALA A 83 -14.80 -19.83 -8.85
CA ALA A 83 -13.56 -20.59 -8.72
C ALA A 83 -12.46 -19.84 -7.94
N GLY A 84 -12.69 -18.59 -7.49
CA GLY A 84 -11.68 -17.74 -6.84
C GLY A 84 -10.54 -17.32 -7.76
N LEU A 85 -10.79 -17.21 -9.09
CA LEU A 85 -9.78 -16.94 -10.12
C LEU A 85 -10.12 -15.69 -10.95
N SER A 86 -10.74 -14.68 -10.33
CA SER A 86 -11.17 -13.45 -10.99
C SER A 86 -10.00 -12.66 -11.57
N HIS A 87 -8.89 -12.61 -10.88
CA HIS A 87 -7.66 -11.93 -11.29
C HIS A 87 -6.56 -12.93 -11.66
N LEU A 88 -5.62 -12.54 -12.51
CA LEU A 88 -4.46 -13.39 -12.82
C LEU A 88 -3.55 -13.59 -11.59
N ALA A 89 -3.55 -12.65 -10.67
CA ALA A 89 -2.82 -12.76 -9.40
C ALA A 89 -3.36 -13.89 -8.49
N ASP A 90 -4.63 -14.27 -8.65
CA ASP A 90 -5.24 -15.35 -7.87
C ASP A 90 -4.67 -16.74 -8.22
N LEU A 91 -3.96 -16.86 -9.36
CA LEU A 91 -3.26 -18.10 -9.75
C LEU A 91 -2.01 -18.37 -8.93
N GLU A 92 -1.43 -17.32 -8.37
CA GLU A 92 -0.26 -17.36 -7.52
C GLU A 92 -0.62 -16.60 -6.24
N PRO A 93 -1.20 -17.27 -5.23
CA PRO A 93 -1.51 -16.61 -3.98
C PRO A 93 -0.23 -15.98 -3.44
N ALA A 94 -0.27 -14.66 -3.25
CA ALA A 94 0.85 -13.95 -2.67
C ALA A 94 1.19 -14.58 -1.32
N GLU A 95 2.48 -14.86 -1.09
CA GLU A 95 2.94 -15.26 0.24
C GLU A 95 2.41 -14.22 1.24
N PRO A 96 1.89 -14.65 2.40
CA PRO A 96 1.41 -13.74 3.42
C PRO A 96 2.50 -12.70 3.71
N VAL A 97 2.15 -11.42 3.66
CA VAL A 97 3.09 -10.35 3.99
C VAL A 97 3.43 -10.50 5.47
N VAL A 98 4.63 -11.00 5.76
CA VAL A 98 5.14 -11.04 7.14
C VAL A 98 5.50 -9.62 7.52
N HIS A 99 4.63 -8.98 8.30
CA HIS A 99 4.93 -7.67 8.89
C HIS A 99 6.00 -7.86 9.94
N TYR A 100 7.19 -7.34 9.69
CA TYR A 100 8.23 -7.24 10.69
C TYR A 100 8.36 -5.80 11.19
N GLU A 101 8.68 -5.65 12.44
CA GLU A 101 9.02 -4.38 13.07
C GLU A 101 10.19 -4.63 14.02
N HIS A 102 11.22 -3.80 13.95
CA HIS A 102 12.32 -3.84 14.91
C HIS A 102 11.85 -3.33 16.28
N GLN A 103 12.51 -3.77 17.34
CA GLN A 103 12.01 -3.60 18.70
C GLN A 103 12.27 -2.19 19.26
N ALA A 104 13.31 -1.51 18.78
CA ALA A 104 13.70 -0.21 19.29
C ALA A 104 13.99 0.81 18.17
N PRO A 105 13.81 2.12 18.46
CA PRO A 105 14.24 3.18 17.56
C PRO A 105 15.74 3.08 17.25
N GLY A 106 16.13 3.31 16.00
CA GLY A 106 17.51 3.23 15.55
C GLY A 106 18.00 1.83 15.19
N ASP A 107 17.28 0.78 15.53
CA ASP A 107 17.65 -0.59 15.17
C ASP A 107 17.80 -0.77 13.66
N LEU A 108 16.94 -0.12 12.87
CA LEU A 108 17.00 -0.10 11.43
C LEU A 108 16.45 1.20 10.86
N LEU A 109 17.24 1.88 10.06
CA LEU A 109 16.84 3.03 9.28
C LEU A 109 16.69 2.63 7.81
N HIS A 110 15.56 2.92 7.21
CA HIS A 110 15.32 2.73 5.78
C HIS A 110 15.66 4.01 5.03
N ILE A 111 16.47 3.95 3.98
CA ILE A 111 16.74 5.09 3.10
C ILE A 111 16.30 4.77 1.67
N ASP A 112 15.74 5.79 1.01
CA ASP A 112 15.31 5.74 -0.38
C ASP A 112 15.44 7.12 -1.03
N ILE A 113 15.43 7.18 -2.37
CA ILE A 113 15.51 8.42 -3.14
C ILE A 113 14.31 8.50 -4.07
N LYS A 114 13.59 9.63 -4.01
CA LYS A 114 12.48 9.92 -4.91
C LYS A 114 12.80 11.08 -5.84
N LYS A 115 12.76 10.82 -7.15
CA LYS A 115 12.87 11.88 -8.17
C LYS A 115 11.53 12.58 -8.34
N LEU A 116 11.54 13.90 -8.24
CA LEU A 116 10.42 14.77 -8.55
C LEU A 116 10.81 15.71 -9.69
N GLY A 117 9.90 15.89 -10.65
CA GLY A 117 10.12 16.89 -11.70
C GLY A 117 10.34 18.27 -11.07
N ARG A 118 11.38 18.97 -11.51
CA ARG A 118 11.67 20.34 -11.06
C ARG A 118 10.60 21.28 -11.55
N ILE A 119 10.17 22.20 -10.70
CA ILE A 119 9.18 23.21 -11.01
C ILE A 119 9.92 24.53 -11.21
N GLN A 120 9.99 25.00 -12.45
CA GLN A 120 10.51 26.34 -12.78
C GLN A 120 9.37 27.36 -12.84
N ARG A 121 8.17 26.92 -13.28
CA ARG A 121 6.91 27.69 -13.29
C ARG A 121 5.73 26.72 -13.18
N PRO A 122 4.53 27.20 -12.84
CA PRO A 122 3.34 26.37 -12.83
C PRO A 122 3.14 25.66 -14.17
N GLY A 123 3.05 24.34 -14.15
CA GLY A 123 2.90 23.52 -15.34
C GLY A 123 1.43 23.25 -15.69
N HIS A 124 1.21 22.43 -16.71
CA HIS A 124 -0.12 22.13 -17.29
C HIS A 124 -1.18 21.66 -16.29
N ARG A 125 -0.79 21.05 -15.18
CA ARG A 125 -1.75 20.66 -14.11
C ARG A 125 -2.41 21.85 -13.43
N VAL A 126 -1.75 23.00 -13.47
CA VAL A 126 -2.23 24.25 -12.87
C VAL A 126 -2.94 25.10 -13.90
N THR A 127 -2.32 25.25 -15.08
CA THR A 127 -2.80 26.12 -16.15
C THR A 127 -3.91 25.47 -16.98
N GLY A 128 -4.06 24.12 -16.93
CA GLY A 128 -4.98 23.38 -17.79
C GLY A 128 -4.49 23.21 -19.23
N ASN A 129 -3.42 23.89 -19.61
CA ASN A 129 -2.87 23.85 -20.97
C ASN A 129 -1.72 22.86 -21.07
N ARG A 130 -1.90 21.76 -21.81
CA ARG A 130 -0.88 20.71 -21.99
C ARG A 130 0.41 21.17 -22.65
N ARG A 131 0.41 22.36 -23.29
CA ARG A 131 1.61 22.97 -23.88
C ARG A 131 2.49 23.69 -22.87
N ASP A 132 1.99 23.93 -21.64
CA ASP A 132 2.76 24.55 -20.57
C ASP A 132 3.69 23.52 -19.90
N THR A 133 4.62 23.03 -20.72
CA THR A 133 5.74 22.20 -20.28
C THR A 133 7.03 23.02 -20.32
N VAL A 134 7.95 22.72 -19.43
CA VAL A 134 9.29 23.32 -19.41
C VAL A 134 10.28 22.22 -19.78
N GLU A 135 10.83 22.30 -21.00
CA GLU A 135 11.91 21.40 -21.42
C GLU A 135 13.17 21.68 -20.60
N GLY A 136 13.89 20.61 -20.23
CA GLY A 136 15.16 20.73 -19.51
C GLY A 136 15.04 21.17 -18.05
N ALA A 137 13.85 21.20 -17.47
CA ALA A 137 13.67 21.59 -16.06
C ALA A 137 14.47 20.70 -15.09
N GLY A 138 14.71 19.43 -15.45
CA GLY A 138 15.48 18.50 -14.63
C GLY A 138 14.66 17.91 -13.47
N TRP A 139 15.38 17.47 -12.44
CA TRP A 139 14.81 16.74 -11.31
C TRP A 139 15.28 17.32 -9.99
N ASP A 140 14.42 17.27 -8.99
CA ASP A 140 14.75 17.42 -7.58
C ASP A 140 14.82 16.02 -6.97
N PHE A 141 15.88 15.71 -6.23
CA PHE A 141 16.10 14.39 -5.64
C PHE A 141 15.80 14.46 -4.16
N VAL A 142 14.66 13.91 -3.79
CA VAL A 142 14.21 13.86 -2.39
C VAL A 142 14.76 12.60 -1.76
N PHE A 143 15.71 12.75 -0.86
CA PHE A 143 16.20 11.68 -0.02
C PHE A 143 15.31 11.54 1.21
N VAL A 144 15.05 10.32 1.59
CA VAL A 144 14.15 9.96 2.68
C VAL A 144 14.86 8.97 3.59
N ALA A 145 14.82 9.22 4.88
CA ALA A 145 15.20 8.27 5.91
C ALA A 145 14.00 8.04 6.84
N ILE A 146 13.64 6.80 7.14
CA ILE A 146 12.54 6.49 8.07
C ILE A 146 12.95 5.38 9.03
N ASP A 147 12.75 5.61 10.32
CA ASP A 147 12.99 4.62 11.36
C ASP A 147 11.98 3.48 11.29
N ASP A 148 12.48 2.25 11.39
CA ASP A 148 11.66 1.05 11.29
C ASP A 148 10.66 0.89 12.43
N HIS A 149 11.03 1.26 13.65
CA HIS A 149 10.19 1.14 14.83
C HIS A 149 9.27 2.34 15.02
N ALA A 150 9.85 3.55 15.12
CA ALA A 150 9.10 4.75 15.47
C ALA A 150 8.32 5.34 14.29
N ARG A 151 8.73 5.07 13.05
CA ARG A 151 8.24 5.73 11.82
C ARG A 151 8.58 7.23 11.76
N VAL A 152 9.44 7.72 12.64
CA VAL A 152 9.99 9.07 12.52
C VAL A 152 10.78 9.16 11.23
N ALA A 153 10.57 10.21 10.48
CA ALA A 153 11.21 10.41 9.18
C ALA A 153 12.07 11.67 9.17
N PHE A 154 13.14 11.61 8.39
CA PHE A 154 13.95 12.74 7.98
C PHE A 154 14.00 12.79 6.47
N THR A 155 13.91 14.00 5.89
CA THR A 155 13.97 14.19 4.44
C THR A 155 14.79 15.42 4.11
N ASP A 156 15.51 15.34 2.98
CA ASP A 156 16.20 16.49 2.41
C ASP A 156 16.18 16.42 0.88
N ILE A 157 16.39 17.56 0.21
CA ILE A 157 16.39 17.68 -1.25
C ILE A 157 17.80 18.00 -1.71
N HIS A 158 18.34 17.10 -2.55
CA HIS A 158 19.68 17.25 -3.12
C HIS A 158 19.64 17.48 -4.63
N PRO A 159 20.70 18.06 -5.22
CA PRO A 159 20.78 18.37 -6.64
C PRO A 159 20.86 17.13 -7.53
N ASP A 160 21.31 16.00 -6.98
CA ASP A 160 21.49 14.75 -7.71
C ASP A 160 21.33 13.51 -6.80
N GLU A 161 21.33 12.32 -7.39
CA GLU A 161 21.34 11.03 -6.71
C GLU A 161 22.74 10.38 -6.69
N ARG A 162 23.80 11.18 -6.67
CA ARG A 162 25.19 10.68 -6.67
C ARG A 162 25.68 10.46 -5.24
N PHE A 163 26.83 9.80 -5.14
CA PHE A 163 27.40 9.45 -3.83
C PHE A 163 27.70 10.65 -2.93
N PRO A 164 28.13 11.85 -3.42
CA PRO A 164 28.34 12.97 -2.50
C PRO A 164 27.06 13.43 -1.81
N SER A 165 25.95 13.49 -2.56
CA SER A 165 24.62 13.80 -2.01
C SER A 165 24.16 12.74 -1.01
N ALA A 166 24.36 11.44 -1.31
CA ALA A 166 24.00 10.38 -0.39
C ALA A 166 24.83 10.38 0.90
N VAL A 167 26.13 10.67 0.81
CA VAL A 167 27.03 10.80 1.97
C VAL A 167 26.62 11.99 2.85
N GLN A 168 26.34 13.15 2.25
CA GLN A 168 25.88 14.31 3.01
C GLN A 168 24.53 14.03 3.68
N PHE A 169 23.58 13.47 2.93
CA PHE A 169 22.27 13.10 3.49
C PHE A 169 22.39 12.15 4.68
N LEU A 170 23.26 11.12 4.62
CA LEU A 170 23.45 10.21 5.73
C LEU A 170 23.99 10.91 6.96
N LYS A 171 24.94 11.84 6.82
CA LYS A 171 25.48 12.66 7.94
C LYS A 171 24.36 13.47 8.59
N ASP A 172 23.57 14.17 7.79
CA ASP A 172 22.48 15.01 8.27
C ASP A 172 21.37 14.19 8.94
N ALA A 173 21.02 13.03 8.35
CA ALA A 173 20.07 12.10 8.95
C ALA A 173 20.55 11.58 10.31
N VAL A 174 21.81 11.12 10.41
CA VAL A 174 22.36 10.64 11.68
C VAL A 174 22.37 11.76 12.73
N ALA A 175 22.78 12.97 12.36
CA ALA A 175 22.75 14.12 13.27
C ALA A 175 21.32 14.47 13.73
N TYR A 176 20.33 14.37 12.82
CA TYR A 176 18.92 14.55 13.18
C TYR A 176 18.43 13.53 14.20
N TYR A 177 18.68 12.23 13.95
CA TYR A 177 18.26 11.18 14.88
C TYR A 177 19.02 11.24 16.22
N GLN A 178 20.31 11.62 16.23
CA GLN A 178 21.08 11.82 17.46
C GLN A 178 20.47 12.92 18.35
N ARG A 179 20.01 14.03 17.77
CA ARG A 179 19.28 15.08 18.52
C ARG A 179 18.00 14.55 19.18
N LEU A 180 17.38 13.54 18.58
CA LEU A 180 16.23 12.85 19.15
C LEU A 180 16.61 11.72 20.13
N GLY A 181 17.88 11.61 20.52
CA GLY A 181 18.36 10.55 21.41
C GLY A 181 18.42 9.17 20.76
N VAL A 182 18.34 9.07 19.43
CA VAL A 182 18.31 7.81 18.69
C VAL A 182 19.67 7.54 18.03
N THR A 183 20.28 6.42 18.37
CA THR A 183 21.53 5.94 17.75
C THR A 183 21.20 4.92 16.66
N ILE A 184 21.61 5.20 15.43
CA ILE A 184 21.36 4.31 14.28
C ILE A 184 22.36 3.14 14.29
N GLN A 185 21.85 1.91 14.33
CA GLN A 185 22.66 0.68 14.34
C GLN A 185 22.77 0.04 12.95
N ARG A 186 21.68 0.07 12.18
CA ARG A 186 21.59 -0.58 10.87
C ARG A 186 20.91 0.33 9.87
N LEU A 187 21.32 0.17 8.61
CA LEU A 187 20.79 0.89 7.49
C LEU A 187 20.36 -0.08 6.40
N LEU A 188 19.20 0.15 5.80
CA LEU A 188 18.70 -0.55 4.63
C LEU A 188 18.48 0.43 3.48
N THR A 189 19.12 0.16 2.35
CA THR A 189 18.94 0.94 1.11
C THR A 189 18.56 0.01 -0.05
N ASP A 190 18.14 0.57 -1.15
CA ASP A 190 18.14 -0.14 -2.43
C ASP A 190 19.57 -0.38 -2.94
N ASN A 191 19.69 -0.99 -4.14
CA ASN A 191 20.95 -1.27 -4.78
C ASN A 191 21.45 -0.09 -5.65
N GLY A 192 20.97 1.13 -5.43
CA GLY A 192 21.38 2.32 -6.17
C GLY A 192 22.89 2.58 -6.12
N SER A 193 23.46 3.11 -7.21
CA SER A 193 24.91 3.30 -7.35
C SER A 193 25.48 4.24 -6.27
N ALA A 194 24.71 5.22 -5.80
CA ALA A 194 25.12 6.13 -4.74
C ALA A 194 25.41 5.40 -3.43
N PHE A 195 24.53 4.48 -3.05
CA PHE A 195 24.66 3.69 -1.81
C PHE A 195 25.69 2.58 -1.91
N ARG A 196 26.03 2.13 -3.12
CA ARG A 196 27.09 1.14 -3.36
C ARG A 196 28.49 1.75 -3.45
N SER A 197 28.62 3.06 -3.34
CA SER A 197 29.91 3.74 -3.45
C SER A 197 30.83 3.43 -2.25
N ARG A 198 32.14 3.43 -2.51
CA ARG A 198 33.15 3.26 -1.46
C ARG A 198 33.06 4.34 -0.39
N ALA A 199 32.75 5.58 -0.79
CA ALA A 199 32.63 6.71 0.14
C ALA A 199 31.43 6.53 1.10
N PHE A 200 30.30 6.03 0.61
CA PHE A 200 29.12 5.74 1.45
C PHE A 200 29.40 4.58 2.42
N ALA A 201 30.06 3.53 1.93
CA ALA A 201 30.47 2.40 2.77
C ALA A 201 31.48 2.81 3.87
N ALA A 202 32.45 3.66 3.51
CA ALA A 202 33.41 4.21 4.48
C ALA A 202 32.72 5.04 5.59
N LEU A 203 31.77 5.90 5.22
CA LEU A 203 30.98 6.66 6.20
C LEU A 203 30.15 5.74 7.11
N CYS A 204 29.51 4.71 6.56
CA CYS A 204 28.78 3.74 7.38
C CYS A 204 29.71 3.05 8.40
N HIS A 205 30.91 2.69 7.99
CA HIS A 205 31.93 2.07 8.85
C HIS A 205 32.41 3.05 9.95
N GLU A 206 32.70 4.30 9.58
CA GLU A 206 33.09 5.38 10.52
C GLU A 206 32.03 5.60 11.60
N LEU A 207 30.75 5.60 11.21
CA LEU A 207 29.61 5.78 12.12
C LEU A 207 29.22 4.50 12.87
N GLY A 208 29.88 3.37 12.65
CA GLY A 208 29.54 2.08 13.24
C GLY A 208 28.21 1.48 12.75
N ILE A 209 27.71 1.94 11.62
CA ILE A 209 26.40 1.53 11.07
C ILE A 209 26.56 0.32 10.17
N LYS A 210 25.79 -0.75 10.41
CA LYS A 210 25.75 -1.95 9.58
C LYS A 210 24.85 -1.71 8.37
N HIS A 211 25.44 -1.45 7.20
CA HIS A 211 24.69 -1.24 5.94
C HIS A 211 24.26 -2.57 5.32
N ARG A 212 23.00 -2.63 4.90
CA ARG A 212 22.39 -3.74 4.17
C ARG A 212 21.67 -3.22 2.93
N PHE A 213 21.61 -4.06 1.90
CA PHE A 213 20.88 -3.79 0.67
C PHE A 213 19.60 -4.61 0.60
N THR A 214 18.57 -4.09 -0.08
CA THR A 214 17.38 -4.86 -0.42
C THR A 214 17.73 -6.06 -1.27
N ARG A 215 17.05 -7.19 -1.05
CA ARG A 215 17.26 -8.38 -1.87
C ARG A 215 16.74 -8.14 -3.29
N PRO A 216 17.46 -8.57 -4.34
CA PRO A 216 16.95 -8.51 -5.70
C PRO A 216 15.57 -9.16 -5.80
N TYR A 217 14.68 -8.56 -6.59
CA TYR A 217 13.31 -9.03 -6.82
C TYR A 217 12.39 -9.13 -5.57
N ARG A 218 12.79 -8.56 -4.43
CA ARG A 218 11.96 -8.43 -3.22
C ARG A 218 11.90 -6.97 -2.75
N PRO A 219 11.22 -6.08 -3.50
CA PRO A 219 11.10 -4.65 -3.16
C PRO A 219 10.41 -4.43 -1.82
N GLN A 220 9.60 -5.38 -1.38
CA GLN A 220 8.87 -5.34 -0.10
C GLN A 220 9.77 -5.10 1.13
N THR A 221 11.09 -5.36 1.03
CA THR A 221 12.03 -5.12 2.13
C THR A 221 12.21 -3.64 2.44
N ASN A 222 12.02 -2.71 1.47
CA ASN A 222 12.06 -1.25 1.70
C ASN A 222 10.66 -0.61 1.78
N GLY A 223 9.62 -1.41 2.01
CA GLY A 223 8.23 -0.99 1.97
C GLY A 223 7.87 0.16 2.93
N LYS A 224 8.66 0.39 4.00
CA LYS A 224 8.43 1.51 4.93
C LYS A 224 8.83 2.85 4.31
N ALA A 225 9.99 2.92 3.65
CA ALA A 225 10.39 4.10 2.89
C ALA A 225 9.45 4.35 1.69
N GLU A 226 9.08 3.30 0.94
CA GLU A 226 8.12 3.40 -0.15
C GLU A 226 6.76 3.93 0.30
N ARG A 227 6.25 3.44 1.44
CA ARG A 227 4.97 3.90 2.02
C ARG A 227 5.05 5.34 2.49
N PHE A 228 6.16 5.74 3.10
CA PHE A 228 6.40 7.13 3.46
C PHE A 228 6.41 8.02 2.22
N ILE A 229 7.15 7.65 1.17
CA ILE A 229 7.19 8.37 -0.11
C ILE A 229 5.79 8.52 -0.71
N GLN A 230 4.96 7.46 -0.69
CA GLN A 230 3.57 7.55 -1.16
C GLN A 230 2.76 8.58 -0.37
N SER A 231 2.94 8.67 0.95
CA SER A 231 2.29 9.70 1.77
C SER A 231 2.82 11.09 1.43
N ALA A 232 4.14 11.26 1.31
CA ALA A 232 4.77 12.50 0.91
C ALA A 232 4.29 13.01 -0.45
N LEU A 233 4.13 12.11 -1.43
CA LEU A 233 3.61 12.47 -2.75
C LEU A 233 2.18 12.98 -2.70
N ARG A 234 1.31 12.37 -1.88
CA ARG A 234 -0.11 12.71 -1.78
C ARG A 234 -0.36 13.95 -0.92
N GLU A 235 0.35 14.06 0.20
CA GLU A 235 0.05 15.04 1.24
C GLU A 235 0.94 16.29 1.15
N TRP A 236 2.04 16.23 0.40
CA TRP A 236 2.97 17.33 0.19
C TRP A 236 3.25 17.56 -1.30
N ALA A 237 4.06 16.70 -1.97
CA ALA A 237 4.68 17.01 -3.25
C ALA A 237 3.70 17.37 -4.37
N TYR A 238 2.49 16.79 -4.36
CA TYR A 238 1.41 17.00 -5.34
C TYR A 238 0.09 17.45 -4.71
N ALA A 239 0.07 17.73 -3.40
CA ALA A 239 -1.14 18.17 -2.70
C ALA A 239 -1.53 19.61 -3.06
N HIS A 240 -0.55 20.44 -3.37
CA HIS A 240 -0.71 21.86 -3.63
C HIS A 240 -0.10 22.26 -4.97
N THR A 241 -0.54 23.41 -5.46
CA THR A 241 0.07 24.08 -6.60
C THR A 241 1.26 24.92 -6.14
N TYR A 242 2.46 24.45 -6.46
CA TYR A 242 3.70 25.17 -6.17
C TYR A 242 4.12 26.03 -7.35
N GLN A 243 4.59 27.26 -7.06
CA GLN A 243 5.06 28.19 -8.09
C GLN A 243 6.42 27.78 -8.65
N ASN A 244 7.27 27.20 -7.81
CA ASN A 244 8.61 26.71 -8.16
C ASN A 244 9.05 25.61 -7.18
N SER A 245 10.19 24.97 -7.46
CA SER A 245 10.74 23.91 -6.61
C SER A 245 11.12 24.41 -5.21
N GLN A 246 11.57 25.66 -5.06
CA GLN A 246 11.90 26.23 -3.74
C GLN A 246 10.64 26.32 -2.86
N HIS A 247 9.53 26.84 -3.40
CA HIS A 247 8.27 26.88 -2.66
C HIS A 247 7.81 25.48 -2.22
N ARG A 248 8.00 24.44 -3.08
CA ARG A 248 7.75 23.05 -2.70
C ARG A 248 8.68 22.57 -1.60
N ALA A 249 9.97 22.90 -1.66
CA ALA A 249 10.96 22.53 -0.66
C ALA A 249 10.66 23.17 0.70
N ASP A 250 10.28 24.44 0.72
CA ASP A 250 9.92 25.13 1.96
C ASP A 250 8.70 24.51 2.64
N ALA A 251 7.68 24.14 1.85
CA ALA A 251 6.49 23.45 2.34
C ALA A 251 6.80 22.04 2.90
N MET A 252 7.91 21.40 2.49
CA MET A 252 8.30 20.09 2.99
C MET A 252 8.60 20.13 4.48
N LYS A 253 9.23 21.16 4.98
CA LYS A 253 9.64 21.29 6.40
C LYS A 253 8.43 21.23 7.34
N SER A 254 7.41 22.04 7.05
CA SER A 254 6.19 22.06 7.86
C SER A 254 5.38 20.77 7.72
N TRP A 255 5.33 20.17 6.50
CA TRP A 255 4.67 18.87 6.31
C TRP A 255 5.40 17.75 7.07
N LEU A 256 6.75 17.70 7.01
CA LEU A 256 7.53 16.71 7.74
C LEU A 256 7.37 16.84 9.26
N HIS A 257 7.34 18.09 9.76
CA HIS A 257 7.02 18.35 11.16
C HIS A 257 5.64 17.79 11.52
N HIS A 258 4.61 18.11 10.73
CA HIS A 258 3.27 17.55 10.92
C HIS A 258 3.27 16.02 10.89
N TYR A 259 3.97 15.39 9.94
CA TYR A 259 4.09 13.94 9.83
C TYR A 259 4.66 13.31 11.10
N ASN A 260 5.76 13.86 11.60
CA ASN A 260 6.44 13.30 12.77
C ASN A 260 5.72 13.57 14.09
N TRP A 261 5.12 14.75 14.27
CA TRP A 261 4.63 15.23 15.55
C TRP A 261 3.11 15.20 15.73
N HIS A 262 2.35 15.14 14.64
CA HIS A 262 0.89 15.31 14.73
C HIS A 262 0.09 14.26 13.96
N ARG A 263 0.66 13.62 12.96
CA ARG A 263 -0.05 12.72 12.07
C ARG A 263 -0.19 11.31 12.69
N PRO A 264 -1.41 10.80 12.93
CA PRO A 264 -1.62 9.41 13.36
C PRO A 264 -1.17 8.43 12.27
N HIS A 265 -0.38 7.41 12.63
CA HIS A 265 0.17 6.46 11.69
C HIS A 265 -0.44 5.07 11.87
N GLN A 266 -1.16 4.56 10.85
CA GLN A 266 -1.87 3.28 10.92
C GLN A 266 -0.95 2.09 11.24
N GLY A 267 0.27 2.08 10.69
CA GLY A 267 1.24 0.99 10.89
C GLY A 267 1.79 0.86 12.31
N ILE A 268 1.48 1.80 13.20
CA ILE A 268 1.85 1.81 14.61
C ILE A 268 0.64 2.05 15.53
N GLY A 269 -0.49 1.46 15.17
CA GLY A 269 -1.69 1.53 16.02
C GLY A 269 -2.31 2.93 16.13
N ARG A 270 -2.12 3.81 15.13
CA ARG A 270 -2.53 5.22 15.12
C ARG A 270 -1.76 6.12 16.09
N ALA A 271 -0.66 5.64 16.68
CA ALA A 271 0.26 6.51 17.41
C ALA A 271 0.89 7.55 16.46
N VAL A 272 1.32 8.66 17.02
CA VAL A 272 2.14 9.65 16.32
C VAL A 272 3.59 9.19 16.33
N PRO A 273 4.35 9.28 15.21
CA PRO A 273 5.71 8.76 15.14
C PRO A 273 6.62 9.15 16.32
N ILE A 274 6.64 10.42 16.66
CA ILE A 274 7.49 10.95 17.72
C ILE A 274 7.17 10.38 19.10
N SER A 275 5.92 10.01 19.37
CA SER A 275 5.50 9.44 20.66
C SER A 275 6.09 8.05 20.95
N ARG A 276 6.73 7.44 19.95
CA ARG A 276 7.44 6.16 20.11
C ARG A 276 8.93 6.32 20.44
N LEU A 277 9.39 7.55 20.58
CA LEU A 277 10.72 7.87 21.09
C LEU A 277 10.61 8.21 22.59
N ASN A 278 11.60 7.78 23.35
CA ASN A 278 11.73 8.17 24.76
C ASN A 278 12.47 9.52 24.81
N LEU A 279 11.75 10.60 24.48
CA LEU A 279 12.31 11.95 24.49
C LEU A 279 12.40 12.48 25.90
N ASP A 280 13.56 13.05 26.27
CA ASP A 280 13.76 13.83 27.47
C ASP A 280 13.66 15.35 27.20
N GLU A 281 13.76 16.17 28.22
CA GLU A 281 13.70 17.63 28.09
C GLU A 281 14.82 18.19 27.20
N TYR A 282 16.02 17.61 27.24
CA TYR A 282 17.13 18.02 26.41
C TYR A 282 16.86 17.77 24.94
N ASN A 283 16.31 16.59 24.60
CA ASN A 283 15.92 16.29 23.23
C ASN A 283 14.87 17.27 22.70
N LEU A 284 13.87 17.62 23.53
CA LEU A 284 12.83 18.58 23.14
C LEU A 284 13.40 19.98 22.88
N LEU A 285 14.33 20.44 23.70
CA LEU A 285 14.98 21.75 23.50
C LEU A 285 15.82 21.78 22.21
N THR A 286 16.58 20.73 21.90
CA THR A 286 17.45 20.67 20.73
C THR A 286 16.72 20.49 19.39
N VAL A 287 15.49 20.04 19.40
CA VAL A 287 14.69 19.87 18.17
C VAL A 287 13.98 21.15 17.76
N HIS A 288 13.71 22.05 18.70
CA HIS A 288 12.99 23.30 18.47
C HIS A 288 13.92 24.53 18.31
N THR A 289 15.23 24.34 18.45
CA THR A 289 16.25 25.34 18.10
C THR A 289 16.84 25.06 16.71
#